data_66643f7c13fe2432552bcb32dd30fc8b
#
_entry.id   66643f7c13fe2432552bcb32dd30fc8b
#
_cell.length_a   1.000
_cell.length_b   1.000
_cell.length_c   1.000
_cell.angle_alpha   90.00
_cell.angle_beta   90.00
_cell.angle_gamma   90.00
#
_symmetry.space_group_name_H-M   'P 1'
#
loop_
_entity.id
_entity.type
_entity.pdbx_description
1 polymer ?
#
loop_
_entity_poly.entity_id
_entity_poly.type
_entity_poly.pdbx_seq_one_letter_code
_entity_poly.pdbx_strand_id
1 'polypeptide(L)'
;QLLIGGQWRDASSGETFDVENPATGATIATLSSANSDDAVAALDAACAVQDEWARTTPRERADILRRAFELVHERADEFATLMTLEMGKPFAESQGEVTYGAEYLRWFSEEATRDYGRYSPVPEGTLRMVTRRKPVGPCLLITPWNFPLAMATRKVAPAVAAGCTMVLKPAKLTPLTAQYFAQTMLDA
;
A
#
# COMPACT_ATOMS: atom_id res chain seq x y z
N GLN A 1 9.76 4.48 12.81
CA GLN A 1 10.72 4.34 11.71
C GLN A 1 10.06 4.55 10.35
N LEU A 2 10.84 4.71 9.29
CA LEU A 2 10.43 4.77 7.89
C LEU A 2 10.82 3.45 7.20
N LEU A 3 9.96 2.93 6.34
CA LEU A 3 10.30 1.79 5.47
C LEU A 3 10.74 2.32 4.11
N ILE A 4 12.02 2.20 3.79
CA ILE A 4 12.60 2.67 2.51
C ILE A 4 13.53 1.58 1.96
N GLY A 5 13.33 1.20 0.71
CA GLY A 5 14.13 0.15 0.06
C GLY A 5 14.05 -1.22 0.76
N GLY A 6 12.90 -1.54 1.35
CA GLY A 6 12.68 -2.78 2.10
C GLY A 6 13.29 -2.81 3.51
N GLN A 7 13.81 -1.69 4.01
CA GLN A 7 14.47 -1.61 5.32
C GLN A 7 13.84 -0.54 6.20
N TRP A 8 13.64 -0.88 7.49
CA TRP A 8 13.23 0.07 8.51
C TRP A 8 14.41 0.91 8.97
N ARG A 9 14.25 2.22 8.93
CA ARG A 9 15.27 3.19 9.34
C ARG A 9 14.67 4.42 9.99
N ASP A 10 15.47 5.17 10.73
CA ASP A 10 15.05 6.46 11.25
C ASP A 10 15.11 7.55 10.17
N ALA A 11 14.40 8.66 10.40
CA ALA A 11 14.46 9.82 9.52
C ALA A 11 15.88 10.39 9.48
N SER A 12 16.29 10.89 8.31
CA SER A 12 17.63 11.45 8.09
C SER A 12 17.92 12.64 8.99
N SER A 13 16.90 13.42 9.38
CA SER A 13 17.01 14.54 10.32
C SER A 13 17.05 14.10 11.79
N GLY A 14 16.70 12.87 12.12
CA GLY A 14 16.47 12.42 13.49
C GLY A 14 15.20 12.99 14.15
N GLU A 15 14.41 13.80 13.43
CA GLU A 15 13.16 14.35 13.95
C GLU A 15 12.09 13.27 14.14
N THR A 16 11.27 13.47 15.18
CA THR A 16 10.17 12.59 15.53
C THR A 16 8.87 13.37 15.73
N PHE A 17 7.76 12.66 15.77
CA PHE A 17 6.46 13.20 16.17
C PHE A 17 5.70 12.15 16.97
N ASP A 18 4.82 12.62 17.83
CA ASP A 18 3.96 11.76 18.64
C ASP A 18 2.66 11.45 17.91
N VAL A 19 2.20 10.21 18.09
CA VAL A 19 0.86 9.74 17.69
C VAL A 19 0.03 9.68 18.96
N GLU A 20 -1.11 10.36 18.94
CA GLU A 20 -1.99 10.50 20.09
C GLU A 20 -3.24 9.62 19.93
N ASN A 21 -3.73 9.07 21.03
CA ASN A 21 -5.06 8.51 21.10
C ASN A 21 -6.08 9.67 21.21
N PRO A 22 -6.93 9.89 20.20
CA PRO A 22 -7.84 11.03 20.20
C PRO A 22 -8.93 10.96 21.29
N ALA A 23 -9.20 9.80 21.88
CA ALA A 23 -10.15 9.62 22.95
C ALA A 23 -9.61 10.07 24.32
N THR A 24 -8.28 10.01 24.51
CA THR A 24 -7.65 10.29 25.81
C THR A 24 -6.62 11.41 25.78
N GLY A 25 -6.12 11.80 24.59
CA GLY A 25 -5.02 12.71 24.41
C GLY A 25 -3.65 12.13 24.81
N ALA A 26 -3.59 10.83 25.13
CA ALA A 26 -2.33 10.19 25.52
C ALA A 26 -1.51 9.83 24.28
N THR A 27 -0.19 10.07 24.35
CA THR A 27 0.77 9.58 23.34
C THR A 27 0.81 8.05 23.38
N ILE A 28 0.57 7.41 22.23
CA ILE A 28 0.60 5.95 22.07
C ILE A 28 1.86 5.46 21.36
N ALA A 29 2.52 6.32 20.60
CA ALA A 29 3.79 6.03 19.94
C ALA A 29 4.50 7.30 19.53
N THR A 30 5.84 7.22 19.38
CA THR A 30 6.67 8.26 18.79
C THR A 30 7.31 7.71 17.52
N LEU A 31 7.12 8.39 16.39
CA LEU A 31 7.56 7.95 15.08
C LEU A 31 8.54 8.94 14.43
N SER A 32 9.37 8.43 13.52
CA SER A 32 10.27 9.24 12.71
C SER A 32 9.49 10.18 11.78
N SER A 33 9.87 11.46 11.76
CA SER A 33 9.30 12.50 10.89
C SER A 33 10.14 12.62 9.63
N ALA A 34 9.66 12.04 8.53
CA ALA A 34 10.32 12.12 7.24
C ALA A 34 10.41 13.56 6.73
N ASN A 35 11.55 13.93 6.17
CA ASN A 35 11.78 15.19 5.48
C ASN A 35 11.82 15.00 3.95
N SER A 36 12.22 16.06 3.21
CA SER A 36 12.34 16.00 1.74
C SER A 36 13.40 15.01 1.26
N ASP A 37 14.52 14.88 1.99
CA ASP A 37 15.61 13.98 1.61
C ASP A 37 15.19 12.51 1.75
N ASP A 38 14.43 12.20 2.81
CA ASP A 38 13.82 10.88 2.99
C ASP A 38 12.79 10.56 1.89
N ALA A 39 12.01 11.56 1.46
CA ALA A 39 11.05 11.40 0.37
C ALA A 39 11.76 11.13 -0.96
N VAL A 40 12.85 11.83 -1.26
CA VAL A 40 13.68 11.59 -2.45
C VAL A 40 14.29 10.19 -2.38
N ALA A 41 14.87 9.80 -1.24
CA ALA A 41 15.44 8.46 -1.06
C ALA A 41 14.39 7.34 -1.24
N ALA A 42 13.14 7.56 -0.79
CA ALA A 42 12.05 6.61 -1.02
C ALA A 42 11.67 6.50 -2.50
N LEU A 43 11.64 7.65 -3.22
CA LEU A 43 11.38 7.66 -4.66
C LEU A 43 12.51 6.98 -5.42
N ASP A 44 13.77 7.27 -5.10
CA ASP A 44 14.95 6.66 -5.74
C ASP A 44 14.95 5.14 -5.55
N ALA A 45 14.62 4.66 -4.34
CA ALA A 45 14.48 3.22 -4.06
C ALA A 45 13.37 2.58 -4.89
N ALA A 46 12.22 3.26 -5.04
CA ALA A 46 11.12 2.78 -5.88
C ALA A 46 11.50 2.75 -7.37
N CYS A 47 12.20 3.79 -7.85
CA CYS A 47 12.69 3.86 -9.24
C CYS A 47 13.72 2.77 -9.53
N ALA A 48 14.64 2.51 -8.62
CA ALA A 48 15.74 1.55 -8.81
C ALA A 48 15.25 0.12 -9.10
N VAL A 49 14.09 -0.28 -8.55
CA VAL A 49 13.55 -1.64 -8.73
C VAL A 49 12.36 -1.72 -9.68
N GLN A 50 11.90 -0.60 -10.25
CA GLN A 50 10.71 -0.55 -11.09
C GLN A 50 10.79 -1.49 -12.29
N ASP A 51 11.90 -1.51 -13.00
CA ASP A 51 12.06 -2.34 -14.21
C ASP A 51 12.11 -3.84 -13.90
N GLU A 52 12.65 -4.21 -12.75
CA GLU A 52 12.66 -5.58 -12.27
C GLU A 52 11.25 -6.00 -11.86
N TRP A 53 10.58 -5.18 -11.05
CA TRP A 53 9.21 -5.42 -10.60
C TRP A 53 8.22 -5.51 -11.77
N ALA A 54 8.35 -4.66 -12.79
CA ALA A 54 7.52 -4.68 -13.99
C ALA A 54 7.64 -5.97 -14.81
N ARG A 55 8.72 -6.74 -14.62
CA ARG A 55 8.95 -8.04 -15.29
C ARG A 55 8.46 -9.23 -14.50
N THR A 56 8.07 -9.05 -13.24
CA THR A 56 7.44 -10.14 -12.46
C THR A 56 6.18 -10.61 -13.16
N THR A 57 5.90 -11.89 -13.05
CA THR A 57 4.71 -12.45 -13.70
C THR A 57 3.42 -11.96 -13.03
N PRO A 58 2.31 -11.84 -13.76
CA PRO A 58 1.01 -11.56 -13.16
C PRO A 58 0.64 -12.54 -12.05
N ARG A 59 1.07 -13.82 -12.16
CA ARG A 59 0.83 -14.83 -11.13
C ARG A 59 1.57 -14.53 -9.84
N GLU A 60 2.85 -14.20 -9.90
CA GLU A 60 3.63 -13.83 -8.70
C GLU A 60 3.01 -12.64 -7.97
N ARG A 61 2.60 -11.59 -8.69
CA ARG A 61 1.91 -10.44 -8.10
C ARG A 61 0.56 -10.80 -7.47
N ALA A 62 -0.18 -11.70 -8.12
CA ALA A 62 -1.44 -12.23 -7.60
C ALA A 62 -1.23 -13.00 -6.30
N ASP A 63 -0.22 -13.85 -6.24
CA ASP A 63 0.08 -14.71 -5.08
C ASP A 63 0.53 -13.87 -3.88
N ILE A 64 1.35 -12.83 -4.09
CA ILE A 64 1.71 -11.85 -3.05
C ILE A 64 0.46 -11.15 -2.48
N LEU A 65 -0.42 -10.65 -3.35
CA LEU A 65 -1.65 -9.99 -2.90
C LEU A 65 -2.59 -10.96 -2.17
N ARG A 66 -2.66 -12.21 -2.62
CA ARG A 66 -3.43 -13.25 -1.96
C ARG A 66 -2.88 -13.55 -0.56
N ARG A 67 -1.57 -13.69 -0.43
CA ARG A 67 -0.92 -13.90 0.87
C ARG A 67 -1.11 -12.70 1.79
N ALA A 68 -1.00 -11.48 1.27
CA ALA A 68 -1.29 -10.27 2.04
C ALA A 68 -2.74 -10.22 2.56
N PHE A 69 -3.72 -10.63 1.73
CA PHE A 69 -5.11 -10.77 2.16
C PHE A 69 -5.26 -11.73 3.36
N GLU A 70 -4.62 -12.89 3.28
CA GLU A 70 -4.66 -13.89 4.35
C GLU A 70 -4.03 -13.36 5.63
N LEU A 71 -2.84 -12.73 5.53
CA LEU A 71 -2.16 -12.13 6.67
C LEU A 71 -2.96 -11.00 7.33
N VAL A 72 -3.65 -10.16 6.56
CA VAL A 72 -4.52 -9.11 7.12
C VAL A 72 -5.66 -9.74 7.93
N HIS A 73 -6.23 -10.85 7.47
CA HIS A 73 -7.25 -11.57 8.23
C HIS A 73 -6.68 -12.30 9.44
N GLU A 74 -5.52 -12.92 9.33
CA GLU A 74 -4.82 -13.56 10.47
C GLU A 74 -4.51 -12.54 11.57
N ARG A 75 -4.28 -11.27 11.22
CA ARG A 75 -3.90 -10.16 12.12
C ARG A 75 -5.06 -9.15 12.34
N ALA A 76 -6.30 -9.61 12.17
CA ALA A 76 -7.46 -8.71 12.16
C ALA A 76 -7.62 -7.91 13.47
N ASP A 77 -7.42 -8.55 14.62
CA ASP A 77 -7.58 -7.90 15.92
C ASP A 77 -6.48 -6.87 16.20
N GLU A 78 -5.24 -7.11 15.74
CA GLU A 78 -4.14 -6.15 15.85
C GLU A 78 -4.41 -4.91 14.99
N PHE A 79 -4.84 -5.09 13.73
CA PHE A 79 -5.25 -3.98 12.87
C PHE A 79 -6.41 -3.19 13.47
N ALA A 80 -7.45 -3.87 13.94
CA ALA A 80 -8.60 -3.22 14.55
C ALA A 80 -8.22 -2.44 15.82
N THR A 81 -7.34 -3.01 16.64
CA THR A 81 -6.83 -2.35 17.87
C THR A 81 -6.04 -1.09 17.51
N LEU A 82 -5.10 -1.16 16.57
CA LEU A 82 -4.32 0.00 16.12
C LEU A 82 -5.23 1.11 15.59
N MET A 83 -6.20 0.79 14.74
CA MET A 83 -7.15 1.77 14.19
C MET A 83 -8.00 2.40 15.29
N THR A 84 -8.46 1.63 16.25
CA THR A 84 -9.23 2.18 17.39
C THR A 84 -8.37 3.12 18.22
N LEU A 85 -7.11 2.79 18.46
CA LEU A 85 -6.20 3.60 19.27
C LEU A 85 -5.78 4.89 18.58
N GLU A 86 -5.40 4.85 17.29
CA GLU A 86 -4.86 6.04 16.61
C GLU A 86 -5.93 6.92 15.93
N MET A 87 -7.09 6.34 15.56
CA MET A 87 -8.14 7.08 14.86
C MET A 87 -9.37 7.34 15.72
N GLY A 88 -9.59 6.53 16.76
CA GLY A 88 -10.67 6.74 17.72
C GLY A 88 -12.01 6.13 17.33
N LYS A 89 -12.12 5.37 16.25
CA LYS A 89 -13.37 4.68 15.91
C LYS A 89 -13.63 3.48 16.84
N PRO A 90 -14.91 3.10 17.05
CA PRO A 90 -15.26 1.90 17.81
C PRO A 90 -14.59 0.64 17.25
N PHE A 91 -14.18 -0.28 18.12
CA PHE A 91 -13.49 -1.51 17.74
C PHE A 91 -14.25 -2.34 16.69
N ALA A 92 -15.59 -2.44 16.84
CA ALA A 92 -16.43 -3.13 15.86
C ALA A 92 -16.40 -2.49 14.46
N GLU A 93 -16.30 -1.16 14.38
CA GLU A 93 -16.13 -0.46 13.09
C GLU A 93 -14.73 -0.66 12.53
N SER A 94 -13.72 -0.73 13.39
CA SER A 94 -12.35 -1.08 12.99
C SER A 94 -12.27 -2.50 12.41
N GLN A 95 -12.94 -3.47 13.01
CA GLN A 95 -13.07 -4.83 12.47
C GLN A 95 -13.79 -4.84 11.10
N GLY A 96 -14.84 -4.03 10.95
CA GLY A 96 -15.51 -3.82 9.66
C GLY A 96 -14.56 -3.25 8.60
N GLU A 97 -13.69 -2.31 9.00
CA GLU A 97 -12.69 -1.75 8.09
C GLU A 97 -11.61 -2.78 7.70
N VAL A 98 -11.18 -3.66 8.61
CA VAL A 98 -10.26 -4.75 8.27
C VAL A 98 -10.84 -5.61 7.14
N THR A 99 -12.08 -6.05 7.30
CA THR A 99 -12.78 -6.84 6.28
C THR A 99 -12.85 -6.07 4.95
N TYR A 100 -13.30 -4.82 4.99
CA TYR A 100 -13.43 -3.96 3.82
C TYR A 100 -12.08 -3.69 3.14
N GLY A 101 -11.04 -3.39 3.92
CA GLY A 101 -9.70 -3.12 3.41
C GLY A 101 -9.02 -4.35 2.80
N ALA A 102 -9.22 -5.53 3.41
CA ALA A 102 -8.68 -6.79 2.91
C ALA A 102 -9.28 -7.17 1.54
N GLU A 103 -10.56 -6.84 1.28
CA GLU A 103 -11.21 -7.13 0.02
C GLU A 103 -10.53 -6.49 -1.21
N TYR A 104 -9.85 -5.34 -1.05
CA TYR A 104 -9.05 -4.79 -2.14
C TYR A 104 -7.85 -5.69 -2.50
N LEU A 105 -7.20 -6.30 -1.49
CA LEU A 105 -6.10 -7.22 -1.73
C LEU A 105 -6.59 -8.48 -2.47
N ARG A 106 -7.72 -9.05 -2.04
CA ARG A 106 -8.35 -10.19 -2.71
C ARG A 106 -8.75 -9.85 -4.14
N TRP A 107 -9.49 -8.77 -4.34
CA TRP A 107 -9.96 -8.34 -5.66
C TRP A 107 -8.80 -8.18 -6.64
N PHE A 108 -7.76 -7.44 -6.24
CA PHE A 108 -6.63 -7.18 -7.13
C PHE A 108 -5.69 -8.38 -7.27
N SER A 109 -5.69 -9.35 -6.37
CA SER A 109 -5.03 -10.64 -6.59
C SER A 109 -5.66 -11.41 -7.76
N GLU A 110 -6.97 -11.34 -7.89
CA GLU A 110 -7.71 -11.95 -9.00
C GLU A 110 -7.55 -11.15 -10.30
N GLU A 111 -7.59 -9.82 -10.23
CA GLU A 111 -7.44 -8.92 -11.38
C GLU A 111 -6.02 -8.91 -11.95
N ALA A 112 -4.99 -9.13 -11.15
CA ALA A 112 -3.59 -9.15 -11.61
C ALA A 112 -3.37 -10.11 -12.79
N THR A 113 -4.10 -11.24 -12.82
CA THR A 113 -4.01 -12.25 -13.88
C THR A 113 -4.94 -11.98 -15.08
N ARG A 114 -5.75 -10.92 -15.03
CA ARG A 114 -6.71 -10.52 -16.09
C ARG A 114 -6.23 -9.28 -16.87
N ASP A 115 -4.93 -9.08 -16.93
CA ASP A 115 -4.34 -7.96 -17.69
C ASP A 115 -4.37 -8.27 -19.20
N TYR A 116 -5.56 -8.11 -19.79
CA TYR A 116 -5.78 -8.37 -21.21
C TYR A 116 -5.50 -7.13 -22.05
N GLY A 117 -4.76 -7.35 -23.14
CA GLY A 117 -4.65 -6.37 -24.22
C GLY A 117 -5.88 -6.39 -25.14
N ARG A 118 -5.79 -5.68 -26.24
CA ARG A 118 -6.81 -5.66 -27.27
C ARG A 118 -6.18 -5.98 -28.63
N TYR A 119 -6.88 -6.76 -29.44
CA TYR A 119 -6.58 -7.01 -30.84
C TYR A 119 -7.79 -6.63 -31.67
N SER A 120 -7.65 -5.70 -32.61
CA SER A 120 -8.75 -5.22 -33.46
C SER A 120 -8.26 -4.79 -34.84
N PRO A 121 -9.10 -4.88 -35.91
CA PRO A 121 -8.79 -4.19 -37.15
C PRO A 121 -8.86 -2.68 -36.93
N VAL A 122 -8.10 -1.92 -37.74
CA VAL A 122 -8.33 -0.48 -37.90
C VAL A 122 -9.61 -0.27 -38.73
N PRO A 123 -10.28 0.91 -38.64
CA PRO A 123 -11.52 1.18 -39.36
C PRO A 123 -11.42 0.93 -40.87
N GLU A 124 -10.28 1.22 -41.46
CA GLU A 124 -10.00 1.05 -42.89
C GLU A 124 -9.78 -0.43 -43.29
N GLY A 125 -9.70 -1.35 -42.34
CA GLY A 125 -9.53 -2.77 -42.57
C GLY A 125 -8.16 -3.25 -43.04
N THR A 126 -7.22 -2.34 -43.32
CA THR A 126 -5.92 -2.63 -43.90
C THR A 126 -4.87 -3.14 -42.91
N LEU A 127 -5.00 -2.77 -41.63
CA LEU A 127 -4.04 -3.09 -40.57
C LEU A 127 -4.73 -3.77 -39.40
N ARG A 128 -3.90 -4.32 -38.51
CA ARG A 128 -4.33 -4.85 -37.21
C ARG A 128 -3.65 -4.05 -36.12
N MET A 129 -4.44 -3.65 -35.11
CA MET A 129 -3.98 -2.96 -33.92
C MET A 129 -3.89 -3.93 -32.75
N VAL A 130 -2.73 -3.94 -32.10
CA VAL A 130 -2.51 -4.68 -30.85
C VAL A 130 -2.20 -3.65 -29.77
N THR A 131 -2.99 -3.66 -28.70
CA THR A 131 -2.71 -2.85 -27.50
C THR A 131 -2.27 -3.74 -26.36
N ARG A 132 -1.30 -3.27 -25.59
CA ARG A 132 -0.82 -3.92 -24.36
C ARG A 132 -0.83 -2.92 -23.23
N ARG A 133 -1.20 -3.36 -22.04
CA ARG A 133 -1.03 -2.56 -20.83
C ARG A 133 0.41 -2.69 -20.33
N LYS A 134 0.90 -1.62 -19.72
CA LYS A 134 2.21 -1.59 -19.06
C LYS A 134 2.10 -0.82 -17.75
N PRO A 135 2.94 -1.13 -16.75
CA PRO A 135 3.06 -0.30 -15.57
C PRO A 135 3.33 1.16 -15.94
N VAL A 136 2.72 2.09 -15.24
CA VAL A 136 2.94 3.54 -15.46
C VAL A 136 4.27 4.02 -14.83
N GLY A 137 4.89 3.18 -14.00
CA GLY A 137 6.09 3.50 -13.25
C GLY A 137 5.82 3.67 -11.76
N PRO A 138 6.78 4.23 -11.00
CA PRO A 138 6.62 4.46 -9.56
C PRO A 138 5.43 5.37 -9.26
N CYS A 139 4.62 4.99 -8.27
CA CYS A 139 3.40 5.69 -7.88
C CYS A 139 3.54 6.35 -6.51
N LEU A 140 3.12 7.60 -6.37
CA LEU A 140 2.95 8.24 -5.06
C LEU A 140 1.52 8.05 -4.58
N LEU A 141 1.37 7.39 -3.43
CA LEU A 141 0.09 7.05 -2.82
C LEU A 141 -0.07 7.87 -1.53
N ILE A 142 -0.96 8.85 -1.54
CA ILE A 142 -1.25 9.70 -0.36
C ILE A 142 -2.60 9.30 0.19
N THR A 143 -2.69 9.00 1.50
CA THR A 143 -3.92 8.54 2.14
C THR A 143 -4.38 9.47 3.26
N PRO A 144 -5.71 9.67 3.42
CA PRO A 144 -6.29 10.38 4.55
C PRO A 144 -6.32 9.50 5.81
N TRP A 145 -6.76 10.11 6.92
CA TRP A 145 -6.77 9.50 8.25
C TRP A 145 -8.02 8.66 8.57
N ASN A 146 -9.12 8.85 7.86
CA ASN A 146 -10.43 8.35 8.26
C ASN A 146 -10.67 6.85 8.03
N PHE A 147 -9.90 6.22 7.15
CA PHE A 147 -9.86 4.76 6.92
C PHE A 147 -8.40 4.32 6.74
N PRO A 148 -7.63 4.21 7.85
CA PRO A 148 -6.18 4.03 7.78
C PRO A 148 -5.73 2.81 6.99
N LEU A 149 -6.42 1.67 7.13
CA LEU A 149 -6.12 0.45 6.39
C LEU A 149 -6.72 0.49 4.97
N ALA A 150 -8.02 0.74 4.86
CA ALA A 150 -8.72 0.62 3.57
C ALA A 150 -8.23 1.64 2.54
N MET A 151 -7.83 2.85 2.95
CA MET A 151 -7.25 3.83 2.04
C MET A 151 -5.85 3.44 1.55
N ALA A 152 -5.08 2.70 2.35
CA ALA A 152 -3.80 2.15 1.93
C ALA A 152 -4.00 0.96 0.97
N THR A 153 -4.78 -0.05 1.36
CA THR A 153 -4.97 -1.27 0.56
C THR A 153 -5.56 -1.00 -0.82
N ARG A 154 -6.57 -0.10 -0.92
CA ARG A 154 -7.21 0.26 -2.20
C ARG A 154 -6.28 0.97 -3.19
N LYS A 155 -5.13 1.47 -2.74
CA LYS A 155 -4.10 2.10 -3.59
C LYS A 155 -2.91 1.17 -3.82
N VAL A 156 -2.46 0.48 -2.78
CA VAL A 156 -1.34 -0.46 -2.84
C VAL A 156 -1.69 -1.67 -3.71
N ALA A 157 -2.85 -2.29 -3.49
CA ALA A 157 -3.24 -3.49 -4.21
C ALA A 157 -3.27 -3.33 -5.74
N PRO A 158 -3.93 -2.30 -6.32
CA PRO A 158 -3.89 -2.09 -7.77
C PRO A 158 -2.49 -1.72 -8.29
N ALA A 159 -1.66 -1.01 -7.51
CA ALA A 159 -0.29 -0.69 -7.91
C ALA A 159 0.57 -1.96 -7.99
N VAL A 160 0.50 -2.85 -6.99
CA VAL A 160 1.14 -4.18 -7.02
C VAL A 160 0.65 -4.98 -8.23
N ALA A 161 -0.67 -5.11 -8.41
CA ALA A 161 -1.28 -5.87 -9.51
C ALA A 161 -0.81 -5.37 -10.88
N ALA A 162 -0.69 -4.04 -11.06
CA ALA A 162 -0.26 -3.42 -12.31
C ALA A 162 1.27 -3.51 -12.55
N GLY A 163 2.07 -3.99 -11.58
CA GLY A 163 3.52 -4.03 -11.69
C GLY A 163 4.20 -2.68 -11.47
N CYS A 164 3.57 -1.79 -10.71
CA CYS A 164 4.13 -0.49 -10.32
C CYS A 164 4.80 -0.59 -8.95
N THR A 165 5.97 0.00 -8.79
CA THR A 165 6.54 0.31 -7.48
C THR A 165 5.85 1.53 -6.88
N MET A 166 6.04 1.79 -5.58
CA MET A 166 5.29 2.86 -4.94
C MET A 166 5.99 3.46 -3.72
N VAL A 167 5.59 4.68 -3.41
CA VAL A 167 5.83 5.34 -2.14
C VAL A 167 4.47 5.62 -1.49
N LEU A 168 4.20 5.03 -0.34
CA LEU A 168 2.99 5.28 0.44
C LEU A 168 3.28 6.32 1.51
N LYS A 169 2.55 7.43 1.46
CA LYS A 169 2.58 8.48 2.49
C LYS A 169 1.25 8.49 3.24
N PRO A 170 1.16 7.87 4.44
CA PRO A 170 -0.04 7.89 5.27
C PRO A 170 -0.28 9.27 5.90
N ALA A 171 -1.48 9.48 6.41
CA ALA A 171 -1.78 10.65 7.22
C ALA A 171 -0.93 10.65 8.51
N LYS A 172 -0.48 11.84 8.94
CA LYS A 172 0.29 12.00 10.18
C LYS A 172 -0.48 11.56 11.43
N LEU A 173 -1.82 11.68 11.39
CA LEU A 173 -2.70 11.34 12.52
C LEU A 173 -2.86 9.83 12.72
N THR A 174 -2.71 9.01 11.65
CA THR A 174 -2.97 7.57 11.69
C THR A 174 -1.89 6.79 10.93
N PRO A 175 -0.63 6.84 11.38
CA PRO A 175 0.47 6.19 10.68
C PRO A 175 0.72 4.75 11.11
N LEU A 176 0.26 4.33 12.30
CA LEU A 176 0.58 3.02 12.89
C LEU A 176 -0.01 1.88 12.09
N THR A 177 -1.29 1.99 11.72
CA THR A 177 -1.97 1.02 10.84
C THR A 177 -1.25 0.87 9.51
N ALA A 178 -0.81 1.98 8.91
CA ALA A 178 -0.07 1.94 7.64
C ALA A 178 1.32 1.30 7.78
N GLN A 179 2.04 1.52 8.89
CA GLN A 179 3.31 0.85 9.17
C GLN A 179 3.11 -0.66 9.39
N TYR A 180 2.08 -1.04 10.13
CA TYR A 180 1.76 -2.45 10.35
C TYR A 180 1.34 -3.15 9.03
N PHE A 181 0.60 -2.43 8.18
CA PHE A 181 0.28 -2.91 6.83
C PHE A 181 1.54 -3.04 5.96
N ALA A 182 2.47 -2.09 6.02
CA ALA A 182 3.74 -2.18 5.30
C ALA A 182 4.56 -3.41 5.75
N GLN A 183 4.61 -3.69 7.06
CA GLN A 183 5.23 -4.92 7.57
C GLN A 183 4.49 -6.17 7.07
N THR A 184 3.17 -6.15 7.06
CA THR A 184 2.36 -7.27 6.55
C THR A 184 2.64 -7.53 5.06
N MET A 185 2.88 -6.48 4.26
CA MET A 185 3.29 -6.64 2.86
C MET A 185 4.71 -7.19 2.68
N LEU A 186 5.63 -6.90 3.63
CA LEU A 186 6.97 -7.52 3.64
C LEU A 186 6.93 -9.01 4.00
N ASP A 187 5.96 -9.43 4.81
CA ASP A 187 5.79 -10.81 5.24
C ASP A 187 5.06 -11.66 4.17
N ALA A 188 4.47 -11.02 3.18
CA ALA A 188 3.71 -11.65 2.10
C ALA A 188 4.58 -12.01 0.88
#